data_d0d524b423bc970a5c3112aa460197e6
#
_entry.id   d0d524b423bc970a5c3112aa460197e6
#
_cell.length_a   1.000
_cell.length_b   1.000
_cell.length_c   1.000
_cell.angle_alpha   90.00
_cell.angle_beta   90.00
_cell.angle_gamma   90.00
#
_symmetry.space_group_name_H-M   'P 1'
#
loop_
_entity.id
_entity.type
_entity.pdbx_description
1 polymer ?
#
loop_
_entity_poly.entity_id
_entity_poly.type
_entity_poly.pdbx_seq_one_letter_code
_entity_poly.pdbx_strand_id
1 'polypeptide(L)'
;MGELISKKELYALYDFSFAWREEASFAEFLRLRRICKTDAFLLGRDILGDDFHEKPHGVWRDFFPKLSPVGLNPGYSLEDLKRWLGAQDPVKTFNLIASRSAYKSWFARRWMVTAVCCCPSLKILLCTETRPLARDFVRHLRGTFEVHGEGTRFNWLMPEMCIKPDDGSSLILENPFDHLKLIGATVEATAMDVSSAGRRCHCLHYDDPVSNLTTANEIQRQASIDKHDLLNKLVEPGGYITMCSTPWHMEDLTAALVTRADETEDGSAKYRIDPAWTVKVDAKHKELTQLVEEDVELLFPSRLSWKFLQKEVRASKSNGYRFFRMQNLCEFLPTDLNEIKLHFDPDVLTRACIPQSAVPAGDNIISVDVAYSMSARADLTSIGIVRMHENSANEKCMCVLDIEADRLRGSELAHRLVMLTRQYNPKVVLIEQGPTSDSLRTQINLIGAKYECSVPVYFVQPSNVKNAKFLRIKELELLLSVGRLKFASSAYVDALFAELQKLDGAVSSGRKKDDRADCLSQIATTFRIYAATPNKNKTPAENEDEMEKMRKQAEKRAQYERTFGGQNYQPKAPDAPTLQQKSTDPRWATALKILPPGFRL
;
A
#
# COMPACT_ATOMS: atom_id res chain seq x y z
N MET A 1 22.62 -16.58 37.19
CA MET A 1 22.41 -15.17 37.53
C MET A 1 23.78 -14.53 37.54
N GLY A 2 24.15 -13.76 36.49
CA GLY A 2 25.40 -13.02 36.47
C GLY A 2 25.43 -12.04 37.64
N GLU A 3 26.52 -11.98 38.35
CA GLU A 3 26.69 -11.08 39.49
C GLU A 3 26.47 -9.64 38.99
N LEU A 4 25.44 -9.01 39.51
CA LEU A 4 25.23 -7.59 39.39
C LEU A 4 26.43 -6.88 40.01
N ILE A 5 27.02 -5.90 39.31
CA ILE A 5 28.07 -5.01 39.83
C ILE A 5 27.68 -4.58 41.24
N SER A 6 28.59 -4.77 42.19
CA SER A 6 28.35 -4.38 43.58
C SER A 6 28.20 -2.85 43.67
N LYS A 7 27.46 -2.38 44.69
CA LYS A 7 27.31 -0.94 44.96
C LYS A 7 28.67 -0.24 45.06
N LYS A 8 29.67 -0.92 45.66
CA LYS A 8 31.02 -0.39 45.83
C LYS A 8 31.78 -0.24 44.52
N GLU A 9 31.65 -1.20 43.62
CA GLU A 9 32.25 -1.14 42.27
C GLU A 9 31.58 -0.06 41.41
N LEU A 10 30.27 0.08 41.50
CA LEU A 10 29.55 1.14 40.81
C LEU A 10 29.95 2.53 41.33
N TYR A 11 30.12 2.69 42.65
CA TYR A 11 30.57 3.94 43.26
C TYR A 11 32.05 4.22 43.00
N ALA A 12 32.88 3.20 42.81
CA ALA A 12 34.30 3.37 42.49
C ALA A 12 34.49 3.84 41.02
N LEU A 13 33.57 3.45 40.12
CA LEU A 13 33.62 3.84 38.72
C LEU A 13 33.07 5.25 38.45
N TYR A 14 32.21 5.76 39.32
CA TYR A 14 31.52 7.04 39.09
C TYR A 14 31.47 7.84 40.40
N ASP A 15 31.93 9.08 40.37
CA ASP A 15 31.77 10.02 41.47
C ASP A 15 30.30 10.49 41.54
N PHE A 16 29.50 9.73 42.29
CA PHE A 16 28.08 10.04 42.46
C PHE A 16 27.88 11.18 43.47
N SER A 17 27.95 12.41 43.01
CA SER A 17 27.72 13.64 43.80
C SER A 17 26.24 14.01 43.98
N PHE A 18 25.28 13.15 43.65
CA PHE A 18 23.85 13.51 43.59
C PHE A 18 23.07 13.12 44.87
N ALA A 19 22.12 14.00 45.27
CA ALA A 19 21.24 13.87 46.43
C ALA A 19 20.31 12.65 46.47
N TRP A 20 20.18 11.95 45.38
CA TRP A 20 19.36 10.73 45.24
C TRP A 20 19.88 9.51 46.00
N ARG A 21 21.08 9.60 46.55
CA ARG A 21 21.77 8.48 47.24
C ARG A 21 21.10 8.04 48.53
N GLU A 22 20.35 8.93 49.14
CA GLU A 22 19.81 8.69 50.47
C GLU A 22 18.41 8.07 50.47
N GLU A 23 17.65 8.19 49.38
CA GLU A 23 16.22 7.83 49.35
C GLU A 23 15.93 6.41 48.87
N ALA A 24 16.76 5.82 48.03
CA ALA A 24 16.49 4.49 47.48
C ALA A 24 17.39 3.42 48.15
N SER A 25 16.78 2.33 48.62
CA SER A 25 17.55 1.16 49.00
C SER A 25 18.36 0.60 47.83
N PHE A 26 19.49 -0.03 48.07
CA PHE A 26 20.30 -0.63 47.00
C PHE A 26 19.50 -1.66 46.18
N ALA A 27 18.59 -2.39 46.80
CA ALA A 27 17.71 -3.31 46.13
C ALA A 27 16.77 -2.59 45.11
N GLU A 28 16.22 -1.43 45.51
CA GLU A 28 15.38 -0.62 44.61
C GLU A 28 16.21 -0.03 43.46
N PHE A 29 17.41 0.46 43.71
CA PHE A 29 18.32 0.91 42.66
C PHE A 29 18.60 -0.19 41.63
N LEU A 30 18.88 -1.41 42.08
CA LEU A 30 19.08 -2.55 41.16
C LEU A 30 17.82 -2.93 40.40
N ARG A 31 16.64 -2.83 41.02
CA ARG A 31 15.34 -3.05 40.38
C ARG A 31 15.12 -2.05 39.25
N LEU A 32 15.32 -0.76 39.50
CA LEU A 32 15.16 0.30 38.53
C LEU A 32 16.17 0.17 37.38
N ARG A 33 17.43 -0.16 37.66
CA ARG A 33 18.42 -0.46 36.60
C ARG A 33 18.01 -1.63 35.73
N ARG A 34 17.46 -2.68 36.35
CA ARG A 34 16.94 -3.82 35.58
C ARG A 34 15.82 -3.38 34.63
N ILE A 35 14.91 -2.51 35.08
CA ILE A 35 13.87 -1.94 34.23
C ILE A 35 14.50 -1.22 33.03
N CYS A 36 15.51 -0.36 33.25
CA CYS A 36 16.20 0.33 32.15
C CYS A 36 16.77 -0.62 31.08
N LYS A 37 17.10 -1.86 31.46
CA LYS A 37 17.71 -2.86 30.57
C LYS A 37 16.75 -3.88 29.98
N THR A 38 15.52 -3.99 30.48
CA THR A 38 14.65 -5.11 30.11
C THR A 38 13.21 -4.72 29.79
N ASP A 39 12.77 -3.51 30.16
CA ASP A 39 11.36 -3.14 30.05
C ASP A 39 11.16 -1.70 29.55
N ALA A 40 10.92 -1.56 28.25
CA ALA A 40 10.72 -0.27 27.61
C ALA A 40 9.47 0.48 28.09
N PHE A 41 8.42 -0.26 28.46
CA PHE A 41 7.18 0.32 28.97
C PHE A 41 7.38 0.92 30.36
N LEU A 42 7.98 0.18 31.28
CA LEU A 42 8.27 0.67 32.63
C LEU A 42 9.37 1.74 32.62
N LEU A 43 10.38 1.62 31.73
CA LEU A 43 11.35 2.70 31.52
C LEU A 43 10.65 4.01 31.16
N GLY A 44 9.78 3.99 30.16
CA GLY A 44 9.05 5.21 29.75
C GLY A 44 8.16 5.73 30.86
N ARG A 45 7.26 4.91 31.39
CA ARG A 45 6.26 5.32 32.38
C ARG A 45 6.86 5.70 33.74
N ASP A 46 7.66 4.82 34.32
CA ASP A 46 8.03 4.92 35.74
C ASP A 46 9.35 5.68 35.99
N ILE A 47 10.24 5.72 34.97
CA ILE A 47 11.55 6.37 35.09
C ILE A 47 11.58 7.70 34.36
N LEU A 48 11.08 7.75 33.11
CA LEU A 48 11.13 8.93 32.27
C LEU A 48 9.86 9.80 32.32
N GLY A 49 8.76 9.29 32.89
CA GLY A 49 7.51 10.03 33.06
C GLY A 49 6.68 10.14 31.78
N ASP A 50 6.88 9.22 30.84
CA ASP A 50 6.06 9.18 29.61
C ASP A 50 4.60 8.79 29.95
N ASP A 51 3.65 9.35 29.22
CA ASP A 51 2.23 9.01 29.32
C ASP A 51 1.94 7.64 28.64
N PHE A 52 2.58 6.59 29.16
CA PHE A 52 2.39 5.22 28.70
C PHE A 52 1.32 4.50 29.53
N HIS A 53 0.47 3.76 28.83
CA HIS A 53 -0.61 2.97 29.40
C HIS A 53 -0.38 1.48 29.18
N GLU A 54 -0.91 0.64 30.08
CA GLU A 54 -0.83 -0.82 29.94
C GLU A 54 -1.41 -1.28 28.60
N LYS A 55 -2.55 -0.75 28.23
CA LYS A 55 -3.03 -0.72 26.86
C LYS A 55 -2.75 0.69 26.27
N PRO A 56 -2.04 0.88 25.15
CA PRO A 56 -1.46 -0.14 24.25
C PRO A 56 -0.01 -0.53 24.58
N HIS A 57 0.73 0.29 25.37
CA HIS A 57 2.20 0.25 25.42
C HIS A 57 2.74 -0.97 26.18
N GLY A 58 2.04 -1.46 27.20
CA GLY A 58 2.40 -2.71 27.89
C GLY A 58 2.31 -3.91 26.94
N VAL A 59 1.27 -3.93 26.08
CA VAL A 59 1.10 -4.97 25.05
C VAL A 59 2.18 -4.87 23.97
N TRP A 60 2.61 -3.64 23.59
CA TRP A 60 3.70 -3.46 22.61
C TRP A 60 5.04 -3.92 23.16
N ARG A 61 5.30 -3.75 24.48
CA ARG A 61 6.46 -4.35 25.15
C ARG A 61 6.54 -5.86 24.90
N ASP A 62 5.40 -6.54 25.02
CA ASP A 62 5.35 -7.99 24.85
C ASP A 62 5.40 -8.43 23.37
N PHE A 63 5.03 -7.52 22.47
CA PHE A 63 5.09 -7.73 21.02
C PHE A 63 6.50 -7.55 20.46
N PHE A 64 7.25 -6.53 20.89
CA PHE A 64 8.61 -6.23 20.40
C PHE A 64 9.62 -7.34 20.78
N PRO A 65 10.82 -7.37 20.14
CA PRO A 65 11.85 -8.33 20.51
C PRO A 65 12.14 -8.32 22.02
N LYS A 66 12.16 -9.49 22.62
CA LYS A 66 12.44 -9.63 24.06
C LYS A 66 13.87 -9.21 24.37
N LEU A 67 14.03 -8.42 25.41
CA LEU A 67 15.31 -7.94 25.88
C LEU A 67 15.82 -8.87 26.97
N SER A 68 16.96 -9.49 26.71
CA SER A 68 17.67 -10.31 27.68
C SER A 68 18.94 -9.56 28.12
N PRO A 69 19.19 -9.36 29.40
CA PRO A 69 20.24 -8.48 29.88
C PRO A 69 21.65 -9.08 29.67
N VAL A 70 22.08 -9.12 28.40
CA VAL A 70 23.45 -9.56 28.05
C VAL A 70 24.49 -8.62 28.65
N GLY A 71 24.24 -7.31 28.56
CA GLY A 71 25.15 -6.29 29.10
C GLY A 71 25.17 -6.17 30.62
N LEU A 72 24.45 -7.03 31.37
CA LEU A 72 24.62 -7.15 32.83
C LEU A 72 25.86 -7.98 33.20
N ASN A 73 26.35 -8.78 32.27
CA ASN A 73 27.58 -9.52 32.44
C ASN A 73 28.75 -8.70 31.89
N PRO A 74 29.65 -8.15 32.69
CA PRO A 74 30.73 -7.30 32.22
C PRO A 74 31.74 -8.01 31.31
N GLY A 75 31.63 -9.30 31.11
CA GLY A 75 32.49 -10.08 30.22
C GLY A 75 31.76 -10.78 29.07
N TYR A 76 30.60 -10.28 28.63
CA TYR A 76 29.88 -10.95 27.53
C TYR A 76 30.69 -10.98 26.22
N SER A 77 30.58 -12.10 25.54
CA SER A 77 31.30 -12.39 24.28
C SER A 77 30.41 -12.11 23.03
N LEU A 78 31.03 -12.14 21.86
CA LEU A 78 30.29 -12.13 20.60
C LEU A 78 29.29 -13.29 20.49
N GLU A 79 29.64 -14.45 21.06
CA GLU A 79 28.75 -15.62 21.13
C GLU A 79 27.52 -15.37 22.01
N ASP A 80 27.69 -14.64 23.12
CA ASP A 80 26.57 -14.24 23.96
C ASP A 80 25.63 -13.28 23.22
N LEU A 81 26.18 -12.33 22.44
CA LEU A 81 25.40 -11.44 21.57
C LEU A 81 24.63 -12.25 20.53
N LYS A 82 25.29 -13.17 19.82
CA LYS A 82 24.64 -14.03 18.82
C LYS A 82 23.56 -14.91 19.46
N ARG A 83 23.82 -15.48 20.63
CA ARG A 83 22.83 -16.27 21.38
C ARG A 83 21.62 -15.43 21.77
N TRP A 84 21.83 -14.18 22.19
CA TRP A 84 20.73 -13.27 22.50
C TRP A 84 19.92 -12.92 21.26
N LEU A 85 20.56 -12.63 20.12
CA LEU A 85 19.88 -12.39 18.86
C LEU A 85 19.12 -13.65 18.40
N GLY A 86 19.70 -14.83 18.55
CA GLY A 86 19.06 -16.12 18.25
C GLY A 86 17.87 -16.46 19.16
N ALA A 87 17.81 -15.90 20.36
CA ALA A 87 16.68 -16.08 21.28
C ALA A 87 15.37 -15.44 20.76
N GLN A 88 15.41 -14.66 19.67
CA GLN A 88 14.23 -14.15 18.98
C GLN A 88 13.64 -15.16 17.99
N ASP A 89 14.34 -16.25 17.70
CA ASP A 89 13.87 -17.27 16.74
C ASP A 89 12.52 -17.88 17.17
N PRO A 90 11.64 -18.19 16.24
CA PRO A 90 11.81 -18.01 14.80
C PRO A 90 11.54 -16.57 14.30
N VAL A 91 10.98 -15.68 15.12
CA VAL A 91 10.52 -14.36 14.69
C VAL A 91 11.70 -13.41 14.46
N LYS A 92 11.86 -12.96 13.23
CA LYS A 92 12.90 -12.00 12.82
C LYS A 92 12.34 -10.64 12.40
N THR A 93 11.05 -10.57 12.07
CA THR A 93 10.37 -9.33 11.66
C THR A 93 9.18 -9.06 12.58
N PHE A 94 9.13 -7.82 13.09
CA PHE A 94 8.11 -7.35 14.04
C PHE A 94 7.49 -6.06 13.48
N ASN A 95 6.28 -6.13 12.95
CA ASN A 95 5.59 -4.98 12.34
C ASN A 95 4.42 -4.52 13.22
N LEU A 96 4.60 -3.40 13.92
CA LEU A 96 3.56 -2.73 14.71
C LEU A 96 2.86 -1.68 13.84
N ILE A 97 1.60 -1.92 13.54
CA ILE A 97 0.71 -1.02 12.82
C ILE A 97 -0.25 -0.42 13.84
N ALA A 98 -0.10 0.86 14.15
CA ALA A 98 -0.89 1.46 15.20
C ALA A 98 -1.40 2.85 14.80
N SER A 99 -2.53 3.24 15.38
CA SER A 99 -3.17 4.53 15.16
C SER A 99 -2.18 5.69 15.26
N ARG A 100 -2.36 6.69 14.41
CA ARG A 100 -1.65 7.96 14.53
C ARG A 100 -1.89 8.56 15.91
N SER A 101 -0.89 9.21 16.48
CA SER A 101 -0.91 9.81 17.82
C SER A 101 -0.99 8.82 19.00
N ALA A 102 -0.90 7.49 18.77
CA ALA A 102 -0.82 6.49 19.83
C ALA A 102 0.57 6.33 20.46
N TYR A 103 1.52 7.22 20.16
CA TYR A 103 2.90 7.22 20.66
C TYR A 103 3.77 6.03 20.21
N LYS A 104 3.47 5.40 19.07
CA LYS A 104 4.28 4.28 18.56
C LYS A 104 5.77 4.61 18.39
N SER A 105 6.09 5.75 17.75
CA SER A 105 7.48 6.21 17.57
C SER A 105 8.15 6.54 18.92
N TRP A 106 7.36 7.07 19.88
CA TRP A 106 7.86 7.37 21.21
C TRP A 106 8.19 6.09 21.98
N PHE A 107 7.32 5.10 21.90
CA PHE A 107 7.56 3.77 22.45
C PHE A 107 8.78 3.08 21.81
N ALA A 108 8.92 3.16 20.48
CA ALA A 108 10.07 2.61 19.77
C ALA A 108 11.40 3.23 20.25
N ARG A 109 11.43 4.53 20.52
CA ARG A 109 12.61 5.20 21.14
C ARG A 109 12.95 4.59 22.49
N ARG A 110 11.96 4.38 23.38
CA ARG A 110 12.19 3.78 24.70
C ARG A 110 12.66 2.34 24.58
N TRP A 111 12.10 1.59 23.63
CA TRP A 111 12.56 0.25 23.33
C TRP A 111 14.03 0.25 22.87
N MET A 112 14.44 1.19 21.99
CA MET A 112 15.85 1.33 21.57
C MET A 112 16.76 1.68 22.74
N VAL A 113 16.36 2.62 23.61
CA VAL A 113 17.12 2.94 24.83
C VAL A 113 17.32 1.69 25.67
N THR A 114 16.26 0.94 25.92
CA THR A 114 16.32 -0.29 26.69
C THR A 114 17.22 -1.33 26.00
N ALA A 115 17.13 -1.46 24.67
CA ALA A 115 17.92 -2.42 23.89
C ALA A 115 19.44 -2.14 23.97
N VAL A 116 19.84 -0.88 23.84
CA VAL A 116 21.27 -0.51 23.94
C VAL A 116 21.79 -0.55 25.38
N CYS A 117 20.93 -0.32 26.38
CA CYS A 117 21.27 -0.55 27.80
C CYS A 117 21.37 -2.04 28.13
N CYS A 118 20.56 -2.87 27.47
CA CYS A 118 20.59 -4.32 27.57
C CYS A 118 21.86 -4.87 26.94
N CYS A 119 22.23 -4.41 25.77
CA CYS A 119 23.40 -4.82 25.01
C CYS A 119 24.12 -3.60 24.43
N PRO A 120 25.16 -3.07 25.08
CA PRO A 120 25.88 -1.88 24.62
C PRO A 120 26.54 -2.02 23.25
N SER A 121 26.91 -3.23 22.84
CA SER A 121 27.48 -3.52 21.51
C SER A 121 26.44 -3.62 20.40
N LEU A 122 25.14 -3.50 20.71
CA LEU A 122 24.09 -3.57 19.70
C LEU A 122 24.21 -2.41 18.71
N LYS A 123 24.14 -2.71 17.41
CA LYS A 123 24.12 -1.72 16.34
C LYS A 123 22.72 -1.67 15.75
N ILE A 124 22.11 -0.49 15.82
CA ILE A 124 20.75 -0.24 15.30
C ILE A 124 20.84 0.70 14.10
N LEU A 125 20.28 0.29 12.98
CA LEU A 125 20.05 1.17 11.83
C LEU A 125 18.60 1.65 11.88
N LEU A 126 18.41 2.95 12.04
CA LEU A 126 17.10 3.59 12.06
C LEU A 126 16.78 4.11 10.65
N CYS A 127 15.68 3.67 10.08
CA CYS A 127 15.17 4.12 8.79
C CYS A 127 13.80 4.78 8.94
N THR A 128 13.67 6.00 8.40
CA THR A 128 12.40 6.70 8.28
C THR A 128 12.14 7.04 6.80
N GLU A 129 11.02 7.66 6.49
CA GLU A 129 10.73 8.12 5.13
C GLU A 129 11.83 9.05 4.61
N THR A 130 12.21 10.08 5.39
CA THR A 130 13.18 11.11 5.00
C THR A 130 14.32 11.25 6.02
N ARG A 131 15.49 11.66 5.54
CA ARG A 131 16.67 11.86 6.40
C ARG A 131 16.47 12.90 7.53
N PRO A 132 15.77 14.03 7.35
CA PRO A 132 15.46 14.94 8.46
C PRO A 132 14.68 14.26 9.58
N LEU A 133 13.66 13.46 9.27
CA LEU A 133 12.87 12.71 10.26
C LEU A 133 13.75 11.73 11.05
N ALA A 134 14.65 11.03 10.37
CA ALA A 134 15.59 10.13 11.03
C ALA A 134 16.54 10.87 11.99
N ARG A 135 17.05 12.03 11.60
CA ARG A 135 17.89 12.86 12.46
C ARG A 135 17.13 13.37 13.68
N ASP A 136 15.88 13.80 13.49
CA ASP A 136 15.04 14.26 14.61
C ASP A 136 14.74 13.11 15.58
N PHE A 137 14.51 11.92 15.08
CA PHE A 137 14.34 10.73 15.93
C PHE A 137 15.60 10.46 16.76
N VAL A 138 16.79 10.47 16.14
CA VAL A 138 18.07 10.27 16.83
C VAL A 138 18.33 11.39 17.84
N ARG A 139 18.01 12.65 17.51
CA ARG A 139 18.15 13.79 18.46
C ARG A 139 17.32 13.57 19.72
N HIS A 140 16.08 13.16 19.59
CA HIS A 140 15.22 12.84 20.74
C HIS A 140 15.73 11.63 21.53
N LEU A 141 16.29 10.64 20.83
CA LEU A 141 16.90 9.49 21.48
C LEU A 141 18.11 9.90 22.32
N ARG A 142 18.97 10.79 21.80
CA ARG A 142 20.12 11.37 22.50
C ARG A 142 19.73 12.08 23.78
N GLY A 143 18.65 12.88 23.74
CA GLY A 143 18.17 13.62 24.91
C GLY A 143 17.91 12.74 26.14
N THR A 144 17.64 11.44 25.94
CA THR A 144 17.50 10.50 27.05
C THR A 144 18.83 10.22 27.78
N PHE A 145 19.97 10.34 27.09
CA PHE A 145 21.31 10.07 27.63
C PHE A 145 22.04 11.35 28.06
N GLU A 146 21.49 12.54 27.79
CA GLU A 146 22.11 13.81 28.16
C GLU A 146 21.92 14.12 29.65
N VAL A 147 22.93 14.70 30.28
CA VAL A 147 22.96 14.96 31.75
C VAL A 147 21.92 15.99 32.19
N HIS A 148 21.45 16.85 31.25
CA HIS A 148 20.48 17.89 31.52
C HIS A 148 19.20 17.64 30.72
N GLY A 149 18.04 17.63 31.38
CA GLY A 149 16.73 17.45 30.77
C GLY A 149 16.03 16.15 31.19
N GLU A 150 15.34 15.51 30.26
CA GLU A 150 14.54 14.28 30.52
C GLU A 150 15.37 13.12 31.09
N GLY A 151 16.66 13.07 30.78
CA GLY A 151 17.56 11.98 31.16
C GLY A 151 18.11 11.99 32.58
N THR A 152 17.84 13.01 33.40
CA THR A 152 18.55 13.16 34.72
C THR A 152 18.40 11.95 35.63
N ARG A 153 17.18 11.42 35.82
CA ARG A 153 16.95 10.21 36.61
C ARG A 153 17.55 8.97 35.96
N PHE A 154 17.42 8.88 34.65
CA PHE A 154 17.97 7.79 33.87
C PHE A 154 19.50 7.77 33.94
N ASN A 155 20.18 8.93 33.82
CA ASN A 155 21.65 9.02 33.91
C ASN A 155 22.17 8.62 35.28
N TRP A 156 21.43 8.90 36.35
CA TRP A 156 21.78 8.40 37.68
C TRP A 156 21.69 6.87 37.78
N LEU A 157 20.69 6.27 37.11
CA LEU A 157 20.52 4.81 37.07
C LEU A 157 21.52 4.12 36.15
N MET A 158 21.92 4.78 35.05
CA MET A 158 22.73 4.23 33.95
C MET A 158 23.94 5.13 33.65
N PRO A 159 24.79 5.45 34.64
CA PRO A 159 25.89 6.41 34.46
C PRO A 159 26.97 5.93 33.49
N GLU A 160 27.01 4.62 33.22
CA GLU A 160 27.91 4.02 32.24
C GLU A 160 27.52 4.30 30.78
N MET A 161 26.32 4.85 30.51
CA MET A 161 25.84 5.14 29.18
C MET A 161 26.19 6.58 28.78
N CYS A 162 27.46 6.79 28.43
CA CYS A 162 27.97 8.11 28.05
C CYS A 162 27.83 8.38 26.54
N ILE A 163 27.46 9.60 26.18
CA ILE A 163 27.39 10.02 24.77
C ILE A 163 28.77 10.51 24.32
N LYS A 164 29.20 9.99 23.16
CA LYS A 164 30.32 10.58 22.41
C LYS A 164 29.82 11.72 21.52
N PRO A 165 30.47 12.87 21.53
CA PRO A 165 30.14 13.97 20.62
C PRO A 165 30.26 13.52 19.16
N ASP A 166 29.26 13.88 18.33
CA ASP A 166 29.23 13.67 16.89
C ASP A 166 28.46 14.80 16.18
N ASP A 167 28.25 14.67 14.88
CA ASP A 167 27.52 15.66 14.05
C ASP A 167 26.00 15.64 14.24
N GLY A 168 25.48 14.84 15.17
CA GLY A 168 24.05 14.70 15.45
C GLY A 168 23.27 13.80 14.47
N SER A 169 23.94 13.15 13.52
CA SER A 169 23.32 12.20 12.60
C SER A 169 23.29 10.77 13.13
N SER A 170 24.02 10.54 14.22
CA SER A 170 24.13 9.25 14.88
C SER A 170 24.14 9.40 16.40
N LEU A 171 23.92 8.30 17.11
CA LEU A 171 24.16 8.17 18.53
C LEU A 171 25.31 7.19 18.72
N ILE A 172 26.41 7.68 19.28
CA ILE A 172 27.54 6.86 19.68
C ILE A 172 27.57 6.87 21.19
N LEU A 173 27.46 5.69 21.81
CA LEU A 173 27.58 5.50 23.24
C LEU A 173 28.94 4.90 23.55
N GLU A 174 29.65 5.51 24.46
CA GLU A 174 30.84 4.95 25.08
C GLU A 174 30.43 4.29 26.40
N ASN A 175 30.44 2.97 26.43
CA ASN A 175 30.15 2.20 27.62
C ASN A 175 31.40 1.41 27.99
N PRO A 176 31.96 1.61 29.21
CA PRO A 176 33.14 0.89 29.67
C PRO A 176 32.94 -0.64 29.77
N PHE A 177 31.67 -1.09 29.77
CA PHE A 177 31.32 -2.51 29.75
C PHE A 177 31.10 -3.05 28.31
N ASP A 178 31.29 -2.23 27.28
CA ASP A 178 31.29 -2.70 25.90
C ASP A 178 32.66 -3.28 25.53
N HIS A 179 32.84 -4.56 25.81
CA HIS A 179 34.09 -5.26 25.52
C HIS A 179 34.26 -5.60 24.04
N LEU A 180 33.18 -5.68 23.28
CA LEU A 180 33.26 -6.05 21.84
C LEU A 180 33.76 -4.91 20.98
N LYS A 181 33.55 -3.65 21.40
CA LYS A 181 33.98 -2.42 20.69
C LYS A 181 33.74 -2.48 19.18
N LEU A 182 32.57 -2.94 18.76
CA LEU A 182 32.22 -3.06 17.35
C LEU A 182 32.27 -1.70 16.67
N ILE A 183 32.88 -1.66 15.47
CA ILE A 183 33.00 -0.43 14.67
C ILE A 183 31.63 0.11 14.28
N GLY A 184 31.48 1.44 14.29
CA GLY A 184 30.27 2.16 13.89
C GLY A 184 29.45 2.71 15.03
N ALA A 185 28.46 3.51 14.70
CA ALA A 185 27.55 4.13 15.68
C ALA A 185 26.69 3.07 16.39
N THR A 186 26.27 3.36 17.62
CA THR A 186 25.30 2.55 18.36
C THR A 186 23.91 2.61 17.68
N VAL A 187 23.48 3.83 17.31
CA VAL A 187 22.30 4.04 16.49
C VAL A 187 22.67 4.97 15.33
N GLU A 188 22.44 4.54 14.11
CA GLU A 188 22.73 5.32 12.90
C GLU A 188 21.45 5.60 12.12
N ALA A 189 21.26 6.86 11.69
CA ALA A 189 20.11 7.30 10.93
C ALA A 189 20.30 7.08 9.42
N THR A 190 19.29 6.52 8.77
CA THR A 190 19.14 6.46 7.32
C THR A 190 17.70 6.80 6.91
N ALA A 191 17.40 6.78 5.62
CA ALA A 191 16.07 7.02 5.12
C ALA A 191 15.78 6.20 3.85
N MET A 192 14.51 6.10 3.49
CA MET A 192 14.06 5.37 2.31
C MET A 192 14.62 5.95 1.00
N ASP A 193 14.92 7.23 0.95
CA ASP A 193 15.46 7.97 -0.20
C ASP A 193 17.00 7.99 -0.29
N VAL A 194 17.72 7.42 0.70
CA VAL A 194 19.18 7.50 0.80
C VAL A 194 19.82 6.14 0.55
N SER A 195 20.96 6.13 -0.18
CA SER A 195 21.79 4.91 -0.30
C SER A 195 22.41 4.56 1.07
N SER A 196 22.33 3.29 1.45
CA SER A 196 22.85 2.77 2.72
C SER A 196 23.89 1.66 2.51
N ALA A 197 24.55 1.64 1.35
CA ALA A 197 25.55 0.63 1.03
C ALA A 197 26.71 0.61 2.04
N GLY A 198 27.21 -0.58 2.36
CA GLY A 198 28.37 -0.78 3.24
C GLY A 198 28.07 -0.71 4.75
N ARG A 199 26.84 -0.46 5.16
CA ARG A 199 26.43 -0.47 6.58
C ARG A 199 26.04 -1.88 7.01
N ARG A 200 26.26 -2.19 8.29
CA ARG A 200 25.82 -3.43 8.91
C ARG A 200 25.18 -3.13 10.27
N CYS A 201 24.12 -3.84 10.58
CA CYS A 201 23.40 -3.67 11.86
C CYS A 201 22.88 -5.00 12.41
N HIS A 202 22.68 -5.06 13.71
CA HIS A 202 22.01 -6.19 14.37
C HIS A 202 20.49 -6.01 14.39
N CYS A 203 20.04 -4.75 14.45
CA CYS A 203 18.62 -4.39 14.37
C CYS A 203 18.42 -3.30 13.31
N LEU A 204 17.46 -3.53 12.41
CA LEU A 204 16.95 -2.51 11.50
C LEU A 204 15.57 -2.08 11.98
N HIS A 205 15.45 -0.81 12.37
CA HIS A 205 14.17 -0.25 12.79
C HIS A 205 13.62 0.71 11.75
N TYR A 206 12.37 0.51 11.38
CA TYR A 206 11.62 1.43 10.53
C TYR A 206 10.61 2.23 11.38
N ASP A 207 10.63 3.56 11.27
CA ASP A 207 9.64 4.44 11.89
C ASP A 207 8.92 5.26 10.81
N ASP A 208 7.65 4.95 10.56
CA ASP A 208 6.82 5.51 9.50
C ASP A 208 7.61 5.65 8.16
N PRO A 209 8.05 4.54 7.54
CA PRO A 209 8.95 4.57 6.38
C PRO A 209 8.27 5.03 5.08
N VAL A 210 6.96 5.13 5.06
CA VAL A 210 6.14 5.56 3.91
C VAL A 210 5.14 6.63 4.31
N SER A 211 4.76 7.47 3.34
CA SER A 211 3.76 8.52 3.49
C SER A 211 2.82 8.59 2.30
N ASN A 212 1.89 9.54 2.34
CA ASN A 212 1.03 9.82 1.19
C ASN A 212 1.82 10.17 -0.09
N LEU A 213 3.00 10.78 0.02
CA LEU A 213 3.83 11.14 -1.14
C LEU A 213 4.52 9.91 -1.73
N THR A 214 5.04 9.03 -0.90
CA THR A 214 5.76 7.82 -1.34
C THR A 214 4.82 6.65 -1.70
N THR A 215 3.51 6.82 -1.53
CA THR A 215 2.50 5.82 -1.89
C THR A 215 1.53 6.29 -2.97
N ALA A 216 1.71 7.50 -3.52
CA ALA A 216 0.79 8.15 -4.44
C ALA A 216 0.58 7.37 -5.76
N ASN A 217 1.57 6.60 -6.19
CA ASN A 217 1.47 5.74 -7.36
C ASN A 217 2.21 4.43 -7.12
N GLU A 218 1.93 3.44 -7.96
CA GLU A 218 2.47 2.09 -7.81
C GLU A 218 4.01 2.04 -7.94
N ILE A 219 4.61 2.83 -8.82
CA ILE A 219 6.07 2.89 -8.98
C ILE A 219 6.72 3.27 -7.65
N GLN A 220 6.16 4.26 -6.96
CA GLN A 220 6.67 4.70 -5.66
C GLN A 220 6.43 3.65 -4.57
N ARG A 221 5.26 2.99 -4.57
CA ARG A 221 4.98 1.90 -3.63
C ARG A 221 5.96 0.75 -3.81
N GLN A 222 6.18 0.32 -5.06
CA GLN A 222 7.12 -0.74 -5.36
C GLN A 222 8.57 -0.35 -5.02
N ALA A 223 8.98 0.89 -5.32
CA ALA A 223 10.31 1.38 -4.95
C ALA A 223 10.54 1.32 -3.43
N SER A 224 9.50 1.59 -2.63
CA SER A 224 9.56 1.45 -1.17
C SER A 224 9.76 0.00 -0.73
N ILE A 225 9.08 -0.95 -1.37
CA ILE A 225 9.23 -2.39 -1.11
C ILE A 225 10.62 -2.88 -1.52
N ASP A 226 11.09 -2.51 -2.72
CA ASP A 226 12.41 -2.87 -3.22
C ASP A 226 13.52 -2.31 -2.32
N LYS A 227 13.34 -1.09 -1.82
CA LYS A 227 14.26 -0.46 -0.87
C LYS A 227 14.30 -1.17 0.46
N HIS A 228 13.15 -1.57 1.01
CA HIS A 228 13.06 -2.38 2.21
C HIS A 228 13.85 -3.70 2.03
N ASP A 229 13.64 -4.40 0.91
CA ASP A 229 14.31 -5.67 0.63
C ASP A 229 15.84 -5.50 0.48
N LEU A 230 16.29 -4.35 -0.02
CA LEU A 230 17.71 -4.00 -0.07
C LEU A 230 18.29 -3.74 1.33
N LEU A 231 17.58 -2.96 2.16
CA LEU A 231 18.02 -2.62 3.51
C LEU A 231 18.06 -3.85 4.43
N ASN A 232 17.17 -4.81 4.25
CA ASN A 232 17.16 -6.06 5.02
C ASN A 232 18.47 -6.86 4.87
N LYS A 233 19.17 -6.74 3.73
CA LYS A 233 20.48 -7.36 3.51
C LYS A 233 21.61 -6.75 4.35
N LEU A 234 21.36 -5.63 5.02
CA LEU A 234 22.31 -5.00 5.93
C LEU A 234 22.24 -5.58 7.34
N VAL A 235 21.19 -6.33 7.65
CA VAL A 235 21.01 -6.98 8.94
C VAL A 235 21.95 -8.18 9.02
N GLU A 236 22.74 -8.24 10.09
CA GLU A 236 23.67 -9.36 10.35
C GLU A 236 22.90 -10.66 10.59
N PRO A 237 23.51 -11.82 10.28
CA PRO A 237 22.90 -13.11 10.56
C PRO A 237 22.46 -13.23 12.03
N GLY A 238 21.22 -13.63 12.25
CA GLY A 238 20.60 -13.68 13.57
C GLY A 238 19.98 -12.37 14.05
N GLY A 239 20.22 -11.26 13.34
CA GLY A 239 19.61 -9.97 13.63
C GLY A 239 18.10 -9.95 13.35
N TYR A 240 17.45 -8.83 13.62
CA TYR A 240 16.00 -8.69 13.49
C TYR A 240 15.59 -7.31 12.95
N ILE A 241 14.36 -7.25 12.51
CA ILE A 241 13.74 -6.05 11.94
C ILE A 241 12.54 -5.67 12.81
N THR A 242 12.46 -4.41 13.17
CA THR A 242 11.28 -3.85 13.84
C THR A 242 10.70 -2.70 13.01
N MET A 243 9.40 -2.55 12.98
CA MET A 243 8.73 -1.49 12.25
C MET A 243 7.58 -0.92 13.07
N CYS A 244 7.48 0.40 13.11
CA CYS A 244 6.31 1.13 13.54
C CYS A 244 5.74 1.87 12.33
N SER A 245 4.47 1.65 11.99
CA SER A 245 3.88 2.24 10.80
C SER A 245 2.40 2.57 10.95
N THR A 246 1.91 3.35 10.01
CA THR A 246 0.49 3.54 9.71
C THR A 246 0.26 3.26 8.23
N PRO A 247 -0.87 2.66 7.82
CA PRO A 247 -1.17 2.42 6.41
C PRO A 247 -1.41 3.73 5.65
N TRP A 248 -0.96 3.78 4.41
CA TRP A 248 -1.23 4.86 3.47
C TRP A 248 -1.89 4.37 2.19
N HIS A 249 -1.79 3.07 1.91
CA HIS A 249 -2.40 2.42 0.76
C HIS A 249 -2.51 0.91 0.99
N MET A 250 -3.49 0.26 0.35
CA MET A 250 -3.67 -1.20 0.43
C MET A 250 -2.52 -2.02 -0.19
N GLU A 251 -1.60 -1.37 -0.90
CA GLU A 251 -0.42 -1.97 -1.54
C GLU A 251 0.87 -1.24 -1.14
N ASP A 252 0.89 -0.53 -0.03
CA ASP A 252 2.11 0.09 0.47
C ASP A 252 3.04 -0.95 1.12
N LEU A 253 4.21 -0.49 1.56
CA LEU A 253 5.17 -1.34 2.25
C LEU A 253 4.55 -2.03 3.48
N THR A 254 3.71 -1.31 4.24
CA THR A 254 3.06 -1.85 5.45
C THR A 254 2.15 -3.03 5.11
N ALA A 255 1.31 -2.88 4.07
CA ALA A 255 0.43 -3.93 3.58
C ALA A 255 1.22 -5.13 3.01
N ALA A 256 2.28 -4.86 2.24
CA ALA A 256 3.14 -5.91 1.70
C ALA A 256 3.79 -6.77 2.79
N LEU A 257 4.18 -6.17 3.92
CA LEU A 257 4.76 -6.90 5.05
C LEU A 257 3.71 -7.70 5.83
N VAL A 258 2.47 -7.24 5.91
CA VAL A 258 1.35 -8.02 6.47
C VAL A 258 1.10 -9.26 5.61
N THR A 259 0.96 -9.08 4.29
CA THR A 259 0.78 -10.20 3.35
C THR A 259 1.91 -11.22 3.44
N ARG A 260 3.16 -10.73 3.46
CA ARG A 260 4.34 -11.63 3.60
C ARG A 260 4.31 -12.41 4.93
N ALA A 261 3.89 -11.78 6.03
CA ALA A 261 3.79 -12.45 7.33
C ALA A 261 2.70 -13.53 7.34
N ASP A 262 1.57 -13.29 6.66
CA ASP A 262 0.50 -14.28 6.51
C ASP A 262 0.89 -15.45 5.59
N GLU A 263 1.72 -15.18 4.57
CA GLU A 263 2.21 -16.19 3.62
C GLU A 263 3.40 -17.02 4.15
N THR A 264 4.04 -16.57 5.24
CA THR A 264 5.24 -17.20 5.78
C THR A 264 4.87 -18.25 6.82
N GLU A 265 4.98 -19.52 6.46
CA GLU A 265 4.64 -20.67 7.35
C GLU A 265 5.67 -20.91 8.46
N ASP A 266 6.90 -20.38 8.35
CA ASP A 266 8.00 -20.61 9.30
C ASP A 266 7.91 -19.76 10.58
N GLY A 267 6.92 -18.87 10.66
CA GLY A 267 6.73 -17.96 11.79
C GLY A 267 7.82 -16.89 11.94
N SER A 268 8.63 -16.63 10.90
CA SER A 268 9.74 -15.65 10.96
C SER A 268 9.29 -14.20 10.98
N ALA A 269 8.05 -13.91 10.65
CA ALA A 269 7.46 -12.58 10.66
C ALA A 269 6.16 -12.55 11.47
N LYS A 270 5.94 -11.47 12.20
CA LYS A 270 4.67 -11.21 12.87
C LYS A 270 4.30 -9.73 12.76
N TYR A 271 3.01 -9.47 12.75
CA TYR A 271 2.48 -8.13 12.82
C TYR A 271 1.42 -7.98 13.90
N ARG A 272 1.14 -6.75 14.27
CA ARG A 272 0.08 -6.36 15.18
C ARG A 272 -0.59 -5.10 14.67
N ILE A 273 -1.92 -5.08 14.66
CA ILE A 273 -2.72 -3.93 14.23
C ILE A 273 -3.51 -3.42 15.46
N ASP A 274 -3.26 -2.16 15.83
CA ASP A 274 -3.91 -1.50 16.96
C ASP A 274 -4.58 -0.20 16.49
N PRO A 275 -5.86 -0.25 16.05
CA PRO A 275 -6.63 0.91 15.65
C PRO A 275 -6.99 1.79 16.84
N ALA A 276 -7.31 3.08 16.62
CA ALA A 276 -7.71 4.03 17.67
C ALA A 276 -8.88 3.56 18.51
N TRP A 277 -9.73 2.74 17.91
CA TRP A 277 -10.82 2.03 18.60
C TRP A 277 -11.12 0.69 17.93
N THR A 278 -11.78 -0.17 18.67
CA THR A 278 -12.45 -1.37 18.15
C THR A 278 -13.95 -1.23 18.33
N VAL A 279 -14.72 -1.57 17.29
CA VAL A 279 -16.19 -1.52 17.34
C VAL A 279 -16.71 -2.76 18.07
N LYS A 280 -17.59 -2.57 19.06
CA LYS A 280 -18.22 -3.67 19.79
C LYS A 280 -19.11 -4.50 18.86
N VAL A 281 -19.28 -5.77 19.17
CA VAL A 281 -20.00 -6.74 18.32
C VAL A 281 -21.39 -6.25 17.94
N ASP A 282 -22.13 -5.70 18.90
CA ASP A 282 -23.50 -5.24 18.72
C ASP A 282 -23.62 -3.99 17.83
N ALA A 283 -22.54 -3.25 17.65
CA ALA A 283 -22.48 -2.03 16.86
C ALA A 283 -21.82 -2.20 15.48
N LYS A 284 -21.36 -3.40 15.12
CA LYS A 284 -20.66 -3.65 13.83
C LYS A 284 -21.51 -3.34 12.59
N HIS A 285 -22.82 -3.29 12.73
CA HIS A 285 -23.74 -2.93 11.64
C HIS A 285 -23.86 -1.42 11.40
N LYS A 286 -23.34 -0.58 12.31
CA LYS A 286 -23.40 0.88 12.21
C LYS A 286 -22.30 1.42 11.30
N GLU A 287 -22.65 2.44 10.51
CA GLU A 287 -21.66 3.19 9.76
C GLU A 287 -20.78 4.05 10.68
N LEU A 288 -19.59 4.41 10.22
CA LEU A 288 -18.61 5.22 10.95
C LEU A 288 -19.22 6.49 11.59
N THR A 289 -20.14 7.14 10.87
CA THR A 289 -20.81 8.38 11.31
C THR A 289 -21.95 8.18 12.29
N GLN A 290 -22.42 6.95 12.46
CA GLN A 290 -23.52 6.56 13.34
C GLN A 290 -23.02 6.01 14.69
N LEU A 291 -21.70 5.77 14.81
CA LEU A 291 -21.09 5.27 16.04
C LEU A 291 -21.16 6.33 17.15
N VAL A 292 -21.43 5.89 18.37
CA VAL A 292 -21.33 6.65 19.60
C VAL A 292 -20.24 6.06 20.51
N GLU A 293 -19.87 6.76 21.58
CA GLU A 293 -18.74 6.34 22.43
C GLU A 293 -18.96 4.95 23.06
N GLU A 294 -20.19 4.63 23.37
CA GLU A 294 -20.60 3.35 23.95
C GLU A 294 -20.44 2.17 22.96
N ASP A 295 -20.42 2.44 21.66
CA ASP A 295 -20.28 1.43 20.61
C ASP A 295 -18.82 0.96 20.42
N VAL A 296 -17.87 1.66 21.00
CA VAL A 296 -16.44 1.43 20.76
C VAL A 296 -15.66 1.19 22.04
N GLU A 297 -14.53 0.52 21.91
CA GLU A 297 -13.49 0.44 22.92
C GLU A 297 -12.27 1.21 22.42
N LEU A 298 -11.94 2.32 23.11
CA LEU A 298 -10.82 3.18 22.74
C LEU A 298 -9.48 2.54 23.09
N LEU A 299 -8.50 2.62 22.20
CA LEU A 299 -7.14 2.11 22.40
C LEU A 299 -6.42 2.86 23.53
N PHE A 300 -6.54 4.19 23.51
CA PHE A 300 -5.77 5.07 24.39
C PHE A 300 -6.63 6.28 24.80
N PRO A 301 -7.60 6.10 25.74
CA PRO A 301 -8.63 7.10 26.05
C PRO A 301 -8.11 8.46 26.48
N SER A 302 -6.99 8.52 27.25
CA SER A 302 -6.40 9.78 27.72
C SER A 302 -5.92 10.68 26.58
N ARG A 303 -5.50 10.11 25.45
CA ARG A 303 -4.95 10.84 24.31
C ARG A 303 -5.84 10.77 23.07
N LEU A 304 -6.32 9.59 22.74
CA LEU A 304 -7.25 9.31 21.64
C LEU A 304 -8.68 9.30 22.20
N SER A 305 -9.09 10.40 22.86
CA SER A 305 -10.45 10.50 23.43
C SER A 305 -11.49 10.49 22.31
N TRP A 306 -12.70 10.04 22.63
CA TRP A 306 -13.82 10.03 21.70
C TRP A 306 -14.04 11.38 21.03
N LYS A 307 -14.02 12.48 21.82
CA LYS A 307 -14.16 13.85 21.33
C LYS A 307 -13.07 14.22 20.31
N PHE A 308 -11.81 13.84 20.57
CA PHE A 308 -10.71 14.05 19.65
C PHE A 308 -10.92 13.26 18.35
N LEU A 309 -11.23 11.99 18.44
CA LEU A 309 -11.42 11.12 17.28
C LEU A 309 -12.63 11.54 16.43
N GLN A 310 -13.71 11.97 17.04
CA GLN A 310 -14.87 12.55 16.32
C GLN A 310 -14.51 13.83 15.54
N LYS A 311 -13.58 14.65 16.06
CA LYS A 311 -13.04 15.81 15.32
C LYS A 311 -12.25 15.35 14.08
N GLU A 312 -11.42 14.33 14.22
CA GLU A 312 -10.64 13.74 13.11
C GLU A 312 -11.56 13.10 12.05
N VAL A 313 -12.63 12.40 12.47
CA VAL A 313 -13.68 11.89 11.55
C VAL A 313 -14.27 13.02 10.73
N ARG A 314 -14.69 14.11 11.39
CA ARG A 314 -15.29 15.27 10.69
C ARG A 314 -14.30 15.94 9.73
N ALA A 315 -13.04 16.08 10.12
CA ALA A 315 -11.98 16.64 9.29
C ALA A 315 -11.71 15.80 8.03
N SER A 316 -11.95 14.49 8.12
CA SER A 316 -11.75 13.54 7.02
C SER A 316 -12.95 13.40 6.07
N LYS A 317 -14.05 14.15 6.29
CA LYS A 317 -15.29 14.04 5.49
C LYS A 317 -15.05 14.34 4.00
N SER A 318 -14.23 15.32 3.69
CA SER A 318 -13.95 15.76 2.30
C SER A 318 -13.29 14.69 1.42
N ASN A 319 -12.62 13.70 2.05
CA ASN A 319 -11.99 12.58 1.36
C ASN A 319 -12.69 11.24 1.66
N GLY A 320 -14.00 11.26 1.94
CA GLY A 320 -14.79 10.05 2.20
C GLY A 320 -14.32 9.30 3.46
N TYR A 321 -13.80 10.01 4.45
CA TYR A 321 -13.23 9.45 5.69
C TYR A 321 -11.98 8.57 5.50
N ARG A 322 -11.39 8.55 4.30
CA ARG A 322 -10.27 7.69 3.95
C ARG A 322 -9.08 7.90 4.87
N PHE A 323 -8.64 9.15 5.10
CA PHE A 323 -7.49 9.42 5.95
C PHE A 323 -7.74 8.99 7.40
N PHE A 324 -8.93 9.19 7.93
CA PHE A 324 -9.27 8.72 9.26
C PHE A 324 -9.21 7.19 9.34
N ARG A 325 -9.80 6.50 8.38
CA ARG A 325 -9.81 5.03 8.32
C ARG A 325 -8.39 4.46 8.23
N MET A 326 -7.53 5.01 7.39
CA MET A 326 -6.15 4.54 7.27
C MET A 326 -5.30 4.94 8.48
N GLN A 327 -5.31 6.22 8.87
CA GLN A 327 -4.37 6.75 9.87
C GLN A 327 -4.80 6.47 11.31
N ASN A 328 -6.09 6.33 11.57
CA ASN A 328 -6.62 6.08 12.92
C ASN A 328 -7.17 4.67 13.09
N LEU A 329 -7.83 4.10 12.09
CA LEU A 329 -8.36 2.74 12.17
C LEU A 329 -7.41 1.68 11.58
N CYS A 330 -6.26 2.09 11.05
CA CYS A 330 -5.24 1.21 10.48
C CYS A 330 -5.77 0.33 9.32
N GLU A 331 -6.77 0.81 8.59
CA GLU A 331 -7.34 0.09 7.45
C GLU A 331 -6.49 0.27 6.19
N PHE A 332 -6.33 -0.79 5.43
CA PHE A 332 -5.62 -0.76 4.15
C PHE A 332 -6.61 -0.42 3.03
N LEU A 333 -6.53 0.81 2.53
CA LEU A 333 -7.47 1.34 1.56
C LEU A 333 -6.74 1.83 0.30
N PRO A 334 -7.37 1.76 -0.88
CA PRO A 334 -6.81 2.30 -2.12
C PRO A 334 -6.81 3.83 -2.15
N THR A 335 -6.23 4.44 -3.19
CA THR A 335 -5.99 5.88 -3.27
C THR A 335 -7.27 6.71 -3.26
N ASP A 336 -8.35 6.22 -3.87
CA ASP A 336 -9.62 6.93 -3.97
C ASP A 336 -10.79 6.10 -3.44
N LEU A 337 -11.38 6.51 -2.31
CA LEU A 337 -12.58 5.87 -1.73
C LEU A 337 -13.86 6.17 -2.51
N ASN A 338 -13.89 7.27 -3.28
CA ASN A 338 -15.02 7.55 -4.16
C ASN A 338 -14.98 6.63 -5.40
N GLU A 339 -13.81 6.08 -5.70
CA GLU A 339 -13.62 5.01 -6.67
C GLU A 339 -13.80 3.61 -6.05
N ILE A 340 -13.79 3.49 -4.70
CA ILE A 340 -14.12 2.27 -3.97
C ILE A 340 -15.58 2.30 -3.46
N LYS A 341 -16.49 2.51 -4.31
CA LYS A 341 -17.50 1.46 -4.45
C LYS A 341 -16.75 0.32 -5.12
N LEU A 342 -16.67 -0.84 -4.47
CA LEU A 342 -16.32 -2.08 -5.16
C LEU A 342 -17.08 -2.01 -6.47
N HIS A 343 -16.36 -1.67 -7.56
CA HIS A 343 -17.00 -1.54 -8.88
C HIS A 343 -17.72 -2.83 -9.20
N PHE A 344 -17.28 -3.91 -8.54
CA PHE A 344 -17.82 -5.24 -8.70
C PHE A 344 -18.06 -5.87 -7.32
N ASP A 345 -19.22 -5.55 -6.72
CA ASP A 345 -19.68 -6.15 -5.46
C ASP A 345 -19.78 -7.68 -5.62
N PRO A 346 -19.16 -8.47 -4.73
CA PRO A 346 -19.20 -9.93 -4.78
C PRO A 346 -20.61 -10.52 -4.84
N ASP A 347 -21.56 -9.93 -4.11
CA ASP A 347 -22.96 -10.39 -4.10
C ASP A 347 -23.66 -10.07 -5.42
N VAL A 348 -23.33 -8.94 -6.05
CA VAL A 348 -23.86 -8.57 -7.36
C VAL A 348 -23.29 -9.47 -8.45
N LEU A 349 -21.98 -9.77 -8.42
CA LEU A 349 -21.34 -10.71 -9.33
C LEU A 349 -21.95 -12.11 -9.20
N THR A 350 -22.13 -12.60 -7.97
CA THR A 350 -22.72 -13.93 -7.72
C THR A 350 -24.16 -14.00 -8.24
N ARG A 351 -24.98 -12.96 -8.04
CA ARG A 351 -26.35 -12.90 -8.57
C ARG A 351 -26.42 -12.76 -10.08
N ALA A 352 -25.35 -12.29 -10.72
CA ALA A 352 -25.26 -12.20 -12.17
C ALA A 352 -24.87 -13.54 -12.83
N CYS A 353 -24.44 -14.54 -12.05
CA CYS A 353 -24.17 -15.89 -12.56
C CYS A 353 -25.47 -16.61 -12.90
N ILE A 354 -25.48 -17.25 -14.06
CA ILE A 354 -26.58 -18.11 -14.52
C ILE A 354 -26.04 -19.49 -14.92
N PRO A 355 -26.82 -20.56 -14.73
CA PRO A 355 -26.42 -21.88 -15.19
C PRO A 355 -26.31 -21.91 -16.71
N GLN A 356 -25.44 -22.77 -17.25
CA GLN A 356 -25.22 -22.92 -18.70
C GLN A 356 -26.52 -23.19 -19.47
N SER A 357 -27.46 -23.91 -18.86
CA SER A 357 -28.78 -24.21 -19.45
C SER A 357 -29.69 -22.97 -19.60
N ALA A 358 -29.41 -21.90 -18.85
CA ALA A 358 -30.19 -20.67 -18.88
C ALA A 358 -29.56 -19.58 -19.76
N VAL A 359 -28.47 -19.89 -20.45
CA VAL A 359 -27.81 -18.94 -21.35
C VAL A 359 -28.72 -18.63 -22.53
N PRO A 360 -29.09 -17.33 -22.76
CA PRO A 360 -29.98 -16.96 -23.85
C PRO A 360 -29.40 -17.25 -25.24
N ALA A 361 -30.25 -17.47 -26.25
CA ALA A 361 -29.82 -17.51 -27.63
C ALA A 361 -29.36 -16.12 -28.10
N GLY A 362 -28.37 -16.06 -28.97
CA GLY A 362 -27.84 -14.78 -29.50
C GLY A 362 -26.56 -14.94 -30.30
N ASP A 363 -25.94 -13.84 -30.65
CA ASP A 363 -24.73 -13.77 -31.47
C ASP A 363 -23.48 -13.81 -30.58
N ASN A 364 -22.52 -14.64 -30.94
CA ASN A 364 -21.25 -14.75 -30.18
C ASN A 364 -20.24 -13.72 -30.72
N ILE A 365 -19.47 -13.16 -29.77
CA ILE A 365 -18.31 -12.31 -30.04
C ILE A 365 -17.13 -12.92 -29.23
N ILE A 366 -15.95 -12.96 -29.84
CA ILE A 366 -14.71 -13.33 -29.16
C ILE A 366 -13.87 -12.05 -29.03
N SER A 367 -13.35 -11.79 -27.84
CA SER A 367 -12.37 -10.73 -27.57
C SER A 367 -11.04 -11.34 -27.18
N VAL A 368 -9.95 -10.72 -27.64
CA VAL A 368 -8.59 -11.21 -27.37
C VAL A 368 -7.72 -10.03 -26.94
N ASP A 369 -7.16 -10.14 -25.78
CA ASP A 369 -6.07 -9.29 -25.29
C ASP A 369 -4.76 -10.07 -25.41
N VAL A 370 -3.82 -9.58 -26.25
CA VAL A 370 -2.63 -10.33 -26.64
C VAL A 370 -1.42 -9.91 -25.83
N ALA A 371 -0.85 -10.84 -25.05
CA ALA A 371 0.46 -10.65 -24.44
C ALA A 371 1.59 -10.86 -25.46
N TYR A 372 2.47 -9.86 -25.60
CA TYR A 372 3.59 -9.90 -26.55
C TYR A 372 4.88 -10.51 -25.97
N SER A 373 4.90 -10.84 -24.69
CA SER A 373 6.06 -11.41 -24.00
C SER A 373 5.76 -12.77 -23.39
N MET A 374 6.69 -13.71 -23.59
CA MET A 374 6.62 -15.06 -22.99
C MET A 374 7.32 -15.16 -21.63
N SER A 375 7.78 -14.04 -21.07
CA SER A 375 8.45 -14.01 -19.77
C SER A 375 7.49 -14.47 -18.65
N ALA A 376 8.02 -15.13 -17.62
CA ALA A 376 7.23 -15.59 -16.48
C ALA A 376 6.52 -14.44 -15.71
N ARG A 377 6.98 -13.19 -15.91
CA ARG A 377 6.43 -11.98 -15.28
C ARG A 377 5.55 -11.15 -16.22
N ALA A 378 5.39 -11.55 -17.49
CA ALA A 378 4.56 -10.84 -18.46
C ALA A 378 3.07 -11.17 -18.25
N ASP A 379 2.22 -10.27 -18.77
CA ASP A 379 0.79 -10.46 -18.85
C ASP A 379 0.42 -11.74 -19.62
N LEU A 380 -0.78 -12.25 -19.39
CA LEU A 380 -1.30 -13.43 -20.09
C LEU A 380 -2.10 -12.99 -21.33
N THR A 381 -2.06 -13.79 -22.40
CA THR A 381 -3.04 -13.65 -23.48
C THR A 381 -4.39 -14.12 -22.96
N SER A 382 -5.39 -13.22 -22.97
CA SER A 382 -6.73 -13.53 -22.52
C SER A 382 -7.71 -13.62 -23.70
N ILE A 383 -8.60 -14.62 -23.68
CA ILE A 383 -9.62 -14.83 -24.70
C ILE A 383 -10.99 -14.94 -24.03
N GLY A 384 -11.85 -13.96 -24.27
CA GLY A 384 -13.22 -13.91 -23.76
C GLY A 384 -14.26 -14.25 -24.82
N ILE A 385 -15.21 -15.10 -24.48
CA ILE A 385 -16.32 -15.50 -25.36
C ILE A 385 -17.60 -14.95 -24.75
N VAL A 386 -18.27 -14.06 -25.48
CA VAL A 386 -19.45 -13.35 -25.00
C VAL A 386 -20.60 -13.50 -25.98
N ARG A 387 -21.77 -13.77 -25.46
CA ARG A 387 -23.02 -13.81 -26.22
C ARG A 387 -23.80 -12.51 -26.07
N MET A 388 -24.12 -11.93 -27.20
CA MET A 388 -24.99 -10.76 -27.29
C MET A 388 -26.41 -11.24 -27.52
N HIS A 389 -27.37 -10.76 -26.73
CA HIS A 389 -28.76 -11.13 -26.81
C HIS A 389 -29.67 -9.94 -26.48
N GLU A 390 -30.96 -10.06 -26.74
CA GLU A 390 -31.97 -9.11 -26.27
C GLU A 390 -32.76 -9.73 -25.13
N ASN A 391 -33.06 -8.93 -24.10
CA ASN A 391 -33.96 -9.34 -23.05
C ASN A 391 -35.44 -9.14 -23.44
N SER A 392 -36.38 -9.50 -22.56
CA SER A 392 -37.82 -9.36 -22.81
C SER A 392 -38.27 -7.90 -23.00
N ALA A 393 -37.47 -6.92 -22.59
CA ALA A 393 -37.71 -5.50 -22.83
C ALA A 393 -37.08 -4.99 -24.15
N ASN A 394 -36.57 -5.87 -25.01
CA ASN A 394 -35.79 -5.57 -26.23
C ASN A 394 -34.51 -4.76 -25.95
N GLU A 395 -33.94 -4.87 -24.73
CA GLU A 395 -32.65 -4.26 -24.43
C GLU A 395 -31.51 -5.21 -24.78
N LYS A 396 -30.45 -4.66 -25.36
CA LYS A 396 -29.23 -5.43 -25.64
C LYS A 396 -28.52 -5.81 -24.33
N CYS A 397 -28.22 -7.07 -24.20
CA CYS A 397 -27.56 -7.67 -23.01
C CYS A 397 -26.35 -8.49 -23.42
N MET A 398 -25.44 -8.71 -22.50
CA MET A 398 -24.25 -9.55 -22.66
C MET A 398 -24.28 -10.72 -21.67
N CYS A 399 -23.88 -11.90 -22.15
CA CYS A 399 -23.60 -13.05 -21.30
C CYS A 399 -22.19 -13.55 -21.59
N VAL A 400 -21.29 -13.47 -20.61
CA VAL A 400 -19.95 -14.07 -20.70
C VAL A 400 -20.11 -15.59 -20.63
N LEU A 401 -19.76 -16.29 -21.69
CA LEU A 401 -19.87 -17.74 -21.79
C LEU A 401 -18.64 -18.42 -21.21
N ASP A 402 -17.47 -17.85 -21.51
CA ASP A 402 -16.19 -18.36 -21.04
C ASP A 402 -15.12 -17.27 -21.13
N ILE A 403 -14.05 -17.38 -20.33
CA ILE A 403 -12.91 -16.45 -20.38
C ILE A 403 -11.66 -17.17 -19.91
N GLU A 404 -10.74 -17.42 -20.82
CA GLU A 404 -9.46 -18.07 -20.53
C GLU A 404 -8.31 -17.09 -20.58
N ALA A 405 -7.23 -17.35 -19.85
CA ALA A 405 -5.99 -16.60 -19.94
C ALA A 405 -4.80 -17.55 -19.78
N ASP A 406 -3.89 -17.51 -20.76
CA ASP A 406 -2.71 -18.38 -20.80
C ASP A 406 -1.55 -17.72 -21.57
N ARG A 407 -0.38 -18.33 -21.50
CA ARG A 407 0.79 -17.94 -22.29
C ARG A 407 0.76 -18.65 -23.63
N LEU A 408 0.22 -17.98 -24.64
CA LEU A 408 0.09 -18.54 -25.98
C LEU A 408 1.09 -17.87 -26.94
N ARG A 409 1.85 -18.69 -27.67
CA ARG A 409 2.63 -18.20 -28.81
C ARG A 409 1.71 -17.81 -29.95
N GLY A 410 2.15 -16.96 -30.87
CA GLY A 410 1.31 -16.50 -31.97
C GLY A 410 0.64 -17.63 -32.78
N SER A 411 1.37 -18.71 -33.06
CA SER A 411 0.81 -19.89 -33.75
C SER A 411 -0.20 -20.68 -32.90
N GLU A 412 0.02 -20.78 -31.60
CA GLU A 412 -0.89 -21.45 -30.65
C GLU A 412 -2.17 -20.63 -30.49
N LEU A 413 -2.04 -19.29 -30.36
CA LEU A 413 -3.17 -18.37 -30.35
C LEU A 413 -3.97 -18.47 -31.64
N ALA A 414 -3.31 -18.42 -32.82
CA ALA A 414 -3.99 -18.54 -34.10
C ALA A 414 -4.77 -19.87 -34.23
N HIS A 415 -4.17 -20.98 -33.80
CA HIS A 415 -4.85 -22.28 -33.78
C HIS A 415 -6.05 -22.28 -32.81
N ARG A 416 -5.87 -21.73 -31.60
CA ARG A 416 -6.94 -21.64 -30.61
C ARG A 416 -8.13 -20.83 -31.15
N LEU A 417 -7.88 -19.68 -31.79
CA LEU A 417 -8.93 -18.84 -32.38
C LEU A 417 -9.69 -19.54 -33.50
N VAL A 418 -9.02 -20.33 -34.36
CA VAL A 418 -9.69 -21.14 -35.39
C VAL A 418 -10.59 -22.19 -34.73
N MET A 419 -10.13 -22.88 -33.67
CA MET A 419 -10.95 -23.88 -32.97
C MET A 419 -12.15 -23.24 -32.27
N LEU A 420 -11.97 -22.12 -31.58
CA LEU A 420 -13.06 -21.38 -30.94
C LEU A 420 -14.06 -20.83 -31.97
N THR A 421 -13.59 -20.39 -33.13
CA THR A 421 -14.47 -19.96 -34.23
C THR A 421 -15.35 -21.09 -34.74
N ARG A 422 -14.81 -22.29 -34.89
CA ARG A 422 -15.61 -23.46 -35.28
C ARG A 422 -16.62 -23.87 -34.21
N GLN A 423 -16.25 -23.72 -32.93
CA GLN A 423 -17.11 -24.12 -31.80
C GLN A 423 -18.25 -23.11 -31.57
N TYR A 424 -17.94 -21.82 -31.58
CA TYR A 424 -18.88 -20.77 -31.16
C TYR A 424 -19.49 -19.98 -32.32
N ASN A 425 -18.97 -20.13 -33.55
CA ASN A 425 -19.39 -19.40 -34.75
C ASN A 425 -19.58 -17.88 -34.50
N PRO A 426 -18.51 -17.15 -34.06
CA PRO A 426 -18.61 -15.77 -33.67
C PRO A 426 -18.90 -14.85 -34.90
N LYS A 427 -19.67 -13.81 -34.71
CA LYS A 427 -19.86 -12.75 -35.70
C LYS A 427 -18.59 -11.93 -35.95
N VAL A 428 -17.77 -11.76 -34.87
CA VAL A 428 -16.50 -11.04 -34.94
C VAL A 428 -15.54 -11.56 -33.86
N VAL A 429 -14.26 -11.57 -34.19
CA VAL A 429 -13.15 -11.78 -33.26
C VAL A 429 -12.38 -10.48 -33.12
N LEU A 430 -12.50 -9.83 -31.95
CA LEU A 430 -11.86 -8.54 -31.64
C LEU A 430 -10.46 -8.81 -31.09
N ILE A 431 -9.44 -8.21 -31.67
CA ILE A 431 -8.04 -8.32 -31.22
C ILE A 431 -7.47 -6.92 -31.09
N GLU A 432 -6.85 -6.58 -29.96
CA GLU A 432 -6.17 -5.29 -29.84
C GLU A 432 -4.98 -5.22 -30.80
N GLN A 433 -4.87 -4.13 -31.56
CA GLN A 433 -3.81 -3.97 -32.55
C GLN A 433 -2.47 -3.70 -31.87
N GLY A 434 -1.48 -4.51 -32.21
CA GLY A 434 -0.13 -4.41 -31.67
C GLY A 434 0.95 -4.73 -32.73
N PRO A 435 2.21 -4.78 -32.31
CA PRO A 435 3.35 -4.93 -33.23
C PRO A 435 3.33 -6.20 -34.10
N THR A 436 2.69 -7.26 -33.63
CA THR A 436 2.64 -8.57 -34.31
C THR A 436 1.30 -8.88 -34.99
N SER A 437 0.39 -7.90 -35.08
CA SER A 437 -0.97 -8.11 -35.60
C SER A 437 -1.01 -8.66 -37.02
N ASP A 438 -0.15 -8.18 -37.92
CA ASP A 438 -0.10 -8.67 -39.31
C ASP A 438 0.39 -10.11 -39.41
N SER A 439 1.40 -10.45 -38.60
CA SER A 439 1.90 -11.83 -38.48
C SER A 439 0.83 -12.77 -37.92
N LEU A 440 0.11 -12.34 -36.87
CA LEU A 440 -0.97 -13.11 -36.29
C LEU A 440 -2.12 -13.31 -37.29
N ARG A 441 -2.51 -12.26 -38.04
CA ARG A 441 -3.51 -12.35 -39.12
C ARG A 441 -3.11 -13.40 -40.16
N THR A 442 -1.87 -13.36 -40.61
CA THR A 442 -1.31 -14.33 -41.56
C THR A 442 -1.41 -15.75 -41.05
N GLN A 443 -1.02 -15.98 -39.79
CA GLN A 443 -1.10 -17.31 -39.14
C GLN A 443 -2.54 -17.79 -39.02
N ILE A 444 -3.47 -16.91 -38.60
CA ILE A 444 -4.91 -17.25 -38.52
C ILE A 444 -5.43 -17.69 -39.88
N ASN A 445 -5.11 -16.97 -40.96
CA ASN A 445 -5.57 -17.30 -42.30
C ASN A 445 -4.97 -18.65 -42.79
N LEU A 446 -3.69 -18.89 -42.57
CA LEU A 446 -3.02 -20.16 -42.94
C LEU A 446 -3.61 -21.36 -42.18
N ILE A 447 -3.83 -21.22 -40.89
CA ILE A 447 -4.43 -22.29 -40.08
C ILE A 447 -5.91 -22.44 -40.42
N GLY A 448 -6.64 -21.32 -40.59
CA GLY A 448 -8.04 -21.33 -40.99
C GLY A 448 -8.27 -22.05 -42.32
N ALA A 449 -7.43 -21.81 -43.34
CA ALA A 449 -7.49 -22.53 -44.61
C ALA A 449 -7.31 -24.05 -44.43
N LYS A 450 -6.42 -24.50 -43.51
CA LYS A 450 -6.22 -25.91 -43.21
C LYS A 450 -7.47 -26.58 -42.61
N TYR A 451 -8.26 -25.84 -41.86
CA TYR A 451 -9.47 -26.32 -41.17
C TYR A 451 -10.77 -25.89 -41.89
N GLU A 452 -10.68 -25.35 -43.10
CA GLU A 452 -11.83 -24.81 -43.86
C GLU A 452 -12.68 -23.84 -43.03
N CYS A 453 -12.02 -22.98 -42.25
CA CYS A 453 -12.64 -22.06 -41.31
C CYS A 453 -12.13 -20.64 -41.54
N SER A 454 -13.04 -19.70 -41.87
CA SER A 454 -12.71 -18.28 -41.95
C SER A 454 -12.97 -17.62 -40.59
N VAL A 455 -11.95 -17.03 -39.99
CA VAL A 455 -12.06 -16.32 -38.71
C VAL A 455 -12.36 -14.84 -38.98
N PRO A 456 -13.50 -14.28 -38.53
CA PRO A 456 -13.89 -12.90 -38.77
C PRO A 456 -13.13 -11.91 -37.87
N VAL A 457 -11.83 -11.72 -38.11
CA VAL A 457 -10.94 -10.90 -37.27
C VAL A 457 -11.11 -9.42 -37.54
N TYR A 458 -11.31 -8.65 -36.49
CA TYR A 458 -11.26 -7.20 -36.48
C TYR A 458 -10.20 -6.71 -35.45
N PHE A 459 -9.22 -5.91 -35.91
CA PHE A 459 -8.22 -5.31 -35.05
C PHE A 459 -8.72 -3.98 -34.50
N VAL A 460 -8.79 -3.92 -33.16
CA VAL A 460 -9.20 -2.73 -32.40
C VAL A 460 -7.99 -1.84 -32.18
N GLN A 461 -8.08 -0.57 -32.54
CA GLN A 461 -7.01 0.40 -32.30
C GLN A 461 -6.88 0.65 -30.78
N PRO A 462 -5.67 0.58 -30.21
CA PRO A 462 -5.45 0.93 -28.82
C PRO A 462 -5.82 2.39 -28.58
N SER A 463 -6.47 2.67 -27.46
CA SER A 463 -6.84 4.04 -27.10
C SER A 463 -5.64 4.78 -26.48
N ASN A 464 -5.30 5.95 -27.03
CA ASN A 464 -4.28 6.84 -26.49
C ASN A 464 -4.79 7.72 -25.33
N VAL A 465 -6.04 7.55 -24.90
CA VAL A 465 -6.63 8.31 -23.80
C VAL A 465 -6.09 7.80 -22.47
N LYS A 466 -5.54 8.68 -21.65
CA LYS A 466 -5.11 8.35 -20.30
C LYS A 466 -6.29 7.74 -19.52
N ASN A 467 -6.10 6.59 -18.89
CA ASN A 467 -7.13 5.83 -18.17
C ASN A 467 -8.23 5.19 -19.06
N ALA A 468 -8.01 5.04 -20.36
CA ALA A 468 -8.99 4.41 -21.26
C ALA A 468 -9.41 3.00 -20.83
N LYS A 469 -8.46 2.20 -20.35
CA LYS A 469 -8.69 0.87 -19.78
C LYS A 469 -9.68 0.91 -18.63
N PHE A 470 -9.41 1.75 -17.63
CA PHE A 470 -10.27 1.91 -16.46
C PHE A 470 -11.69 2.37 -16.83
N LEU A 471 -11.82 3.32 -17.76
CA LEU A 471 -13.13 3.79 -18.23
C LEU A 471 -13.92 2.67 -18.92
N ARG A 472 -13.26 1.81 -19.71
CA ARG A 472 -13.90 0.64 -20.34
C ARG A 472 -14.40 -0.37 -19.29
N ILE A 473 -13.59 -0.64 -18.27
CA ILE A 473 -13.96 -1.56 -17.17
C ILE A 473 -15.15 -1.00 -16.38
N LYS A 474 -15.19 0.32 -16.16
CA LYS A 474 -16.31 1.00 -15.50
C LYS A 474 -17.63 0.87 -16.26
N GLU A 475 -17.59 0.69 -17.59
CA GLU A 475 -18.79 0.40 -18.38
C GLU A 475 -19.36 -0.99 -18.10
N LEU A 476 -18.50 -1.97 -17.80
CA LEU A 476 -18.95 -3.30 -17.36
C LEU A 476 -19.70 -3.23 -16.03
N GLU A 477 -19.25 -2.38 -15.09
CA GLU A 477 -19.94 -2.13 -13.81
C GLU A 477 -21.36 -1.60 -14.04
N LEU A 478 -21.50 -0.62 -14.96
CA LEU A 478 -22.80 -0.09 -15.30
C LEU A 478 -23.73 -1.16 -15.88
N LEU A 479 -23.23 -1.97 -16.82
CA LEU A 479 -24.01 -3.06 -17.40
C LEU A 479 -24.41 -4.11 -16.37
N LEU A 480 -23.52 -4.40 -15.43
CA LEU A 480 -23.78 -5.32 -14.32
C LEU A 480 -24.86 -4.76 -13.38
N SER A 481 -24.75 -3.49 -12.99
CA SER A 481 -25.68 -2.84 -12.06
C SER A 481 -27.12 -2.76 -12.57
N VAL A 482 -27.29 -2.60 -13.90
CA VAL A 482 -28.59 -2.60 -14.56
C VAL A 482 -29.06 -4.00 -15.02
N GLY A 483 -28.31 -5.06 -14.65
CA GLY A 483 -28.66 -6.45 -14.94
C GLY A 483 -28.48 -6.88 -16.39
N ARG A 484 -27.77 -6.07 -17.22
CA ARG A 484 -27.53 -6.32 -18.65
C ARG A 484 -26.24 -7.11 -18.92
N LEU A 485 -25.43 -7.39 -17.88
CA LEU A 485 -24.28 -8.27 -17.92
C LEU A 485 -24.54 -9.50 -17.06
N LYS A 486 -24.40 -10.69 -17.64
CA LYS A 486 -24.53 -11.98 -16.97
C LYS A 486 -23.29 -12.82 -17.22
N PHE A 487 -23.10 -13.85 -16.43
CA PHE A 487 -21.98 -14.79 -16.52
C PHE A 487 -22.54 -16.22 -16.51
N ALA A 488 -22.14 -17.02 -17.46
CA ALA A 488 -22.42 -18.46 -17.41
C ALA A 488 -21.51 -19.11 -16.39
N SER A 489 -22.04 -19.93 -15.51
CA SER A 489 -21.25 -20.60 -14.44
C SER A 489 -20.15 -21.47 -15.03
N SER A 490 -18.90 -21.15 -14.77
CA SER A 490 -17.71 -21.92 -15.13
C SER A 490 -16.56 -21.61 -14.15
N ALA A 491 -15.59 -22.52 -14.05
CA ALA A 491 -14.40 -22.35 -13.20
C ALA A 491 -13.55 -21.12 -13.61
N TYR A 492 -13.62 -20.71 -14.88
CA TYR A 492 -12.88 -19.53 -15.39
C TYR A 492 -13.51 -18.21 -14.97
N VAL A 493 -14.81 -18.20 -14.68
CA VAL A 493 -15.54 -17.00 -14.21
C VAL A 493 -15.09 -16.61 -12.80
N ASP A 494 -14.75 -17.58 -11.94
CA ASP A 494 -14.23 -17.30 -10.60
C ASP A 494 -12.90 -16.53 -10.65
N ALA A 495 -12.03 -16.87 -11.59
CA ALA A 495 -10.77 -16.16 -11.80
C ALA A 495 -11.00 -14.71 -12.31
N LEU A 496 -11.98 -14.50 -13.19
CA LEU A 496 -12.39 -13.16 -13.61
C LEU A 496 -12.96 -12.35 -12.44
N PHE A 497 -13.79 -12.96 -11.59
CA PHE A 497 -14.34 -12.27 -10.42
C PHE A 497 -13.24 -11.84 -9.45
N ALA A 498 -12.23 -12.69 -9.22
CA ALA A 498 -11.08 -12.34 -8.40
C ALA A 498 -10.27 -11.16 -8.99
N GLU A 499 -10.18 -11.03 -10.31
CA GLU A 499 -9.58 -9.86 -10.97
C GLU A 499 -10.46 -8.61 -10.82
N LEU A 500 -11.75 -8.71 -11.13
CA LEU A 500 -12.70 -7.58 -11.05
C LEU A 500 -12.81 -6.99 -9.64
N GLN A 501 -12.78 -7.85 -8.61
CA GLN A 501 -12.82 -7.42 -7.20
C GLN A 501 -11.54 -6.70 -6.75
N LYS A 502 -10.41 -6.95 -7.40
CA LYS A 502 -9.12 -6.31 -7.12
C LYS A 502 -8.93 -4.97 -7.85
N LEU A 503 -9.84 -4.58 -8.73
CA LEU A 503 -9.76 -3.33 -9.47
C LEU A 503 -10.12 -2.16 -8.56
N ASP A 504 -9.14 -1.33 -8.25
CA ASP A 504 -9.22 -0.20 -7.32
C ASP A 504 -9.20 1.17 -8.00
N GLY A 505 -9.39 1.22 -9.32
CA GLY A 505 -9.35 2.46 -10.08
C GLY A 505 -7.95 3.06 -10.26
N ALA A 506 -6.92 2.49 -9.64
CA ALA A 506 -5.54 2.89 -9.92
C ALA A 506 -5.17 2.46 -11.35
N VAL A 507 -4.51 3.34 -12.07
CA VAL A 507 -3.92 3.01 -13.38
C VAL A 507 -2.98 1.86 -13.17
N SER A 508 -3.33 0.67 -13.66
CA SER A 508 -2.52 -0.51 -13.47
C SER A 508 -1.14 -0.28 -14.11
N SER A 509 -0.12 -0.27 -13.32
CA SER A 509 1.23 -0.51 -13.80
C SER A 509 1.37 -2.02 -13.97
N GLY A 510 1.76 -2.51 -15.10
CA GLY A 510 1.94 -3.87 -15.62
C GLY A 510 2.25 -5.06 -14.68
N ARG A 511 1.76 -5.07 -13.45
CA ARG A 511 1.95 -6.14 -12.46
C ARG A 511 0.65 -6.71 -11.88
N LYS A 512 -0.48 -6.02 -12.02
CA LYS A 512 -1.78 -6.59 -11.67
C LYS A 512 -2.21 -7.53 -12.79
N LYS A 513 -2.54 -8.74 -12.45
CA LYS A 513 -3.18 -9.67 -13.37
C LYS A 513 -4.64 -9.24 -13.52
N ASP A 514 -4.91 -8.38 -14.48
CA ASP A 514 -6.24 -7.91 -14.90
C ASP A 514 -6.52 -8.27 -16.36
N ASP A 515 -5.78 -9.25 -16.88
CA ASP A 515 -5.79 -9.68 -18.29
C ASP A 515 -7.21 -10.07 -18.76
N ARG A 516 -7.98 -10.78 -17.91
CA ARG A 516 -9.37 -11.17 -18.23
C ARG A 516 -10.31 -9.97 -18.20
N ALA A 517 -10.16 -9.10 -17.21
CA ALA A 517 -10.99 -7.92 -17.06
C ALA A 517 -10.78 -6.95 -18.25
N ASP A 518 -9.53 -6.79 -18.72
CA ASP A 518 -9.20 -5.96 -19.87
C ASP A 518 -9.75 -6.56 -21.17
N CYS A 519 -9.55 -7.84 -21.39
CA CYS A 519 -10.13 -8.57 -22.50
C CYS A 519 -11.66 -8.39 -22.57
N LEU A 520 -12.37 -8.52 -21.46
CA LEU A 520 -13.81 -8.31 -21.39
C LEU A 520 -14.20 -6.84 -21.64
N SER A 521 -13.38 -5.88 -21.19
CA SER A 521 -13.64 -4.44 -21.36
C SER A 521 -13.64 -3.99 -22.82
N GLN A 522 -12.90 -4.66 -23.70
CA GLN A 522 -12.91 -4.39 -25.14
C GLN A 522 -14.29 -4.63 -25.74
N ILE A 523 -15.03 -5.63 -25.24
CA ILE A 523 -16.39 -5.94 -25.71
C ILE A 523 -17.36 -4.85 -25.27
N ALA A 524 -17.20 -4.25 -24.10
CA ALA A 524 -18.07 -3.16 -23.65
C ALA A 524 -18.03 -1.96 -24.62
N THR A 525 -16.87 -1.64 -25.14
CA THR A 525 -16.73 -0.59 -26.19
C THR A 525 -17.47 -0.94 -27.48
N THR A 526 -17.37 -2.19 -27.90
CA THR A 526 -18.09 -2.69 -29.09
C THR A 526 -19.59 -2.75 -28.83
N PHE A 527 -19.99 -3.10 -27.59
CA PHE A 527 -21.39 -3.11 -27.16
C PHE A 527 -22.07 -1.73 -27.34
N ARG A 528 -21.38 -0.61 -27.09
CA ARG A 528 -21.92 0.73 -27.35
C ARG A 528 -22.29 0.94 -28.83
N ILE A 529 -21.46 0.45 -29.71
CA ILE A 529 -21.72 0.54 -31.17
C ILE A 529 -22.93 -0.31 -31.52
N TYR A 530 -23.07 -1.49 -30.93
CA TYR A 530 -24.23 -2.38 -31.14
C TYR A 530 -25.49 -1.96 -30.37
N ALA A 531 -25.33 -1.29 -29.23
CA ALA A 531 -26.44 -0.83 -28.38
C ALA A 531 -26.99 0.54 -28.77
N ALA A 532 -26.30 1.26 -29.64
CA ALA A 532 -26.91 2.34 -30.42
C ALA A 532 -27.97 1.70 -31.37
N THR A 533 -29.10 1.29 -30.78
CA THR A 533 -30.21 0.67 -31.49
C THR A 533 -30.68 1.66 -32.53
N PRO A 534 -30.82 1.27 -33.81
CA PRO A 534 -31.58 2.08 -34.78
C PRO A 534 -32.93 2.34 -34.14
N ASN A 535 -33.27 3.61 -33.97
CA ASN A 535 -34.59 3.99 -33.47
C ASN A 535 -35.61 3.37 -34.44
N LYS A 536 -36.42 2.41 -33.99
CA LYS A 536 -37.39 1.69 -34.82
C LYS A 536 -38.38 2.64 -35.51
N ASN A 537 -38.40 3.92 -35.11
CA ASN A 537 -39.19 5.00 -35.69
C ASN A 537 -38.46 5.83 -36.74
N LYS A 538 -37.19 5.52 -37.06
CA LYS A 538 -36.43 6.18 -38.13
C LYS A 538 -36.34 5.28 -39.37
N THR A 539 -36.39 5.89 -40.54
CA THR A 539 -36.19 5.16 -41.79
C THR A 539 -34.76 4.64 -41.92
N PRO A 540 -34.50 3.59 -42.71
CA PRO A 540 -33.14 3.08 -42.94
C PRO A 540 -32.15 4.17 -43.39
N ALA A 541 -32.61 5.14 -44.19
CA ALA A 541 -31.78 6.27 -44.65
C ALA A 541 -31.41 7.24 -43.52
N GLU A 542 -32.29 7.50 -42.56
CA GLU A 542 -32.01 8.36 -41.41
C GLU A 542 -31.05 7.69 -40.43
N ASN A 543 -31.08 6.37 -40.31
CA ASN A 543 -30.15 5.60 -39.52
C ASN A 543 -28.75 5.54 -40.15
N GLU A 544 -28.66 5.42 -41.50
CA GLU A 544 -27.39 5.51 -42.23
C GLU A 544 -26.78 6.90 -42.11
N ASP A 545 -27.57 7.97 -42.14
CA ASP A 545 -27.12 9.35 -42.04
C ASP A 545 -26.60 9.66 -40.62
N GLU A 546 -27.20 9.06 -39.60
CA GLU A 546 -26.75 9.20 -38.19
C GLU A 546 -25.46 8.41 -37.94
N MET A 547 -25.35 7.20 -38.48
CA MET A 547 -24.13 6.39 -38.46
C MET A 547 -22.98 7.07 -39.21
N GLU A 548 -23.27 7.68 -40.36
CA GLU A 548 -22.30 8.45 -41.16
C GLU A 548 -21.86 9.73 -40.42
N LYS A 549 -22.77 10.42 -39.73
CA LYS A 549 -22.45 11.57 -38.85
C LYS A 549 -21.57 11.16 -37.68
N MET A 550 -21.87 10.04 -37.02
CA MET A 550 -21.02 9.51 -35.93
C MET A 550 -19.66 9.09 -36.46
N ARG A 551 -19.58 8.44 -37.65
CA ARG A 551 -18.32 8.08 -38.29
C ARG A 551 -17.47 9.32 -38.60
N LYS A 552 -18.06 10.35 -39.22
CA LYS A 552 -17.40 11.62 -39.53
C LYS A 552 -16.97 12.38 -38.26
N GLN A 553 -17.73 12.27 -37.18
CA GLN A 553 -17.38 12.89 -35.90
C GLN A 553 -16.22 12.16 -35.22
N ALA A 554 -16.19 10.81 -35.28
CA ALA A 554 -15.09 9.99 -34.81
C ALA A 554 -13.82 10.21 -35.66
N GLU A 555 -13.95 10.31 -37.00
CA GLU A 555 -12.83 10.62 -37.89
C GLU A 555 -12.27 12.04 -37.65
N LYS A 556 -13.13 13.04 -37.46
CA LYS A 556 -12.73 14.41 -37.12
C LYS A 556 -12.01 14.44 -35.76
N ARG A 557 -12.50 13.67 -34.79
CA ARG A 557 -11.86 13.58 -33.49
C ARG A 557 -10.49 12.90 -33.59
N ALA A 558 -10.36 11.81 -34.32
CA ALA A 558 -9.11 11.13 -34.60
C ALA A 558 -8.13 12.01 -35.41
N GLN A 559 -8.62 12.80 -36.35
CA GLN A 559 -7.82 13.76 -37.11
C GLN A 559 -7.33 14.91 -36.22
N TYR A 560 -8.19 15.43 -35.35
CA TYR A 560 -7.84 16.46 -34.37
C TYR A 560 -6.77 15.95 -33.39
N GLU A 561 -6.91 14.73 -32.90
CA GLU A 561 -5.93 14.08 -32.01
C GLU A 561 -4.58 13.83 -32.72
N ARG A 562 -4.58 13.51 -34.03
CA ARG A 562 -3.35 13.38 -34.84
C ARG A 562 -2.67 14.72 -35.10
N THR A 563 -3.42 15.81 -35.23
CA THR A 563 -2.87 17.12 -35.58
C THR A 563 -2.41 17.92 -34.36
N PHE A 564 -3.02 17.70 -33.20
CA PHE A 564 -2.82 18.49 -31.99
C PHE A 564 -2.45 17.66 -30.75
N GLY A 565 -2.16 16.38 -30.89
CA GLY A 565 -1.93 15.41 -29.81
C GLY A 565 -0.66 15.59 -28.97
N GLY A 566 -0.16 16.81 -28.79
CA GLY A 566 0.99 17.13 -27.95
C GLY A 566 0.78 18.26 -26.93
N GLN A 567 -0.39 18.88 -26.89
CA GLN A 567 -0.65 19.98 -25.94
C GLN A 567 -1.90 19.71 -25.11
N ASN A 568 -1.77 19.87 -23.79
CA ASN A 568 -2.84 19.75 -22.79
C ASN A 568 -4.07 20.59 -23.18
N TYR A 569 -5.09 19.99 -23.73
CA TYR A 569 -6.37 20.63 -23.99
C TYR A 569 -7.33 20.37 -22.83
N GLN A 570 -7.62 21.40 -22.05
CA GLN A 570 -8.82 21.46 -21.24
C GLN A 570 -9.95 22.05 -22.09
N PRO A 571 -11.10 21.38 -22.24
CA PRO A 571 -12.22 21.96 -22.93
C PRO A 571 -12.69 23.23 -22.18
N LYS A 572 -12.69 24.37 -22.86
CA LYS A 572 -13.29 25.60 -22.34
C LYS A 572 -14.78 25.38 -22.14
N ALA A 573 -15.25 25.55 -20.91
CA ALA A 573 -16.66 25.80 -20.68
C ALA A 573 -17.08 27.07 -21.45
N PRO A 574 -18.27 27.13 -22.08
CA PRO A 574 -18.65 28.21 -23.01
C PRO A 574 -18.67 29.62 -22.44
N ASP A 575 -18.65 29.79 -21.09
CA ASP A 575 -18.87 31.08 -20.44
C ASP A 575 -17.77 31.51 -19.44
N ALA A 576 -16.55 30.97 -19.54
CA ALA A 576 -15.45 31.43 -18.68
C ALA A 576 -14.77 32.66 -19.29
N PRO A 577 -14.71 33.81 -18.61
CA PRO A 577 -14.05 35.02 -19.13
C PRO A 577 -12.55 34.79 -19.34
N THR A 578 -12.02 35.35 -20.44
CA THR A 578 -10.59 35.29 -20.75
C THR A 578 -9.74 36.01 -19.70
N LEU A 579 -8.45 35.68 -19.60
CA LEU A 579 -7.52 36.29 -18.64
C LEU A 579 -7.51 37.83 -18.74
N GLN A 580 -7.69 38.43 -19.95
CA GLN A 580 -7.79 39.87 -20.16
C GLN A 580 -9.07 40.48 -19.56
N GLN A 581 -10.20 39.76 -19.59
CA GLN A 581 -11.44 40.23 -18.95
C GLN A 581 -11.35 40.21 -17.43
N LYS A 582 -10.56 39.28 -16.85
CA LYS A 582 -10.33 39.22 -15.41
C LYS A 582 -9.44 40.34 -14.89
N SER A 583 -8.49 40.84 -15.69
CA SER A 583 -7.58 41.92 -15.27
C SER A 583 -8.28 43.29 -15.09
N THR A 584 -9.46 43.44 -15.64
CA THR A 584 -10.27 44.68 -15.50
C THR A 584 -11.28 44.63 -14.35
N ASP A 585 -11.44 43.49 -13.66
CA ASP A 585 -12.30 43.39 -12.48
C ASP A 585 -11.61 44.02 -11.24
N PRO A 586 -12.23 45.01 -10.57
CA PRO A 586 -11.63 45.68 -9.40
C PRO A 586 -11.22 44.74 -8.26
N ARG A 587 -11.83 43.56 -8.17
CA ARG A 587 -11.52 42.55 -7.15
C ARG A 587 -10.15 41.90 -7.36
N TRP A 588 -9.60 41.92 -8.58
CA TRP A 588 -8.28 41.39 -8.91
C TRP A 588 -7.16 42.40 -8.72
N ALA A 589 -7.46 43.67 -8.81
CA ALA A 589 -6.50 44.74 -8.54
C ALA A 589 -5.99 44.75 -7.09
N THR A 590 -6.80 44.26 -6.16
CA THR A 590 -6.43 44.09 -4.74
C THR A 590 -5.58 42.88 -4.48
N ALA A 591 -5.81 41.78 -5.21
CA ALA A 591 -5.06 40.53 -5.06
C ALA A 591 -3.60 40.63 -5.60
N LEU A 592 -3.39 41.44 -6.65
CA LEU A 592 -2.05 41.65 -7.23
C LEU A 592 -1.13 42.51 -6.37
N LYS A 593 -1.65 43.23 -5.39
CA LYS A 593 -0.87 44.06 -4.45
C LYS A 593 -0.24 43.26 -3.30
N ILE A 594 -0.57 41.99 -3.16
CA ILE A 594 -0.14 41.14 -2.03
C ILE A 594 1.02 40.19 -2.44
N LEU A 595 1.42 40.17 -3.70
CA LEU A 595 2.52 39.32 -4.16
C LEU A 595 3.88 40.01 -3.96
N PRO A 596 4.93 39.31 -3.45
CA PRO A 596 6.26 39.86 -3.28
C PRO A 596 6.89 40.26 -4.61
N PRO A 597 7.75 41.32 -4.65
CA PRO A 597 8.39 41.79 -5.86
C PRO A 597 9.31 40.72 -6.43
N GLY A 598 9.03 40.30 -7.65
CA GLY A 598 9.83 39.30 -8.37
C GLY A 598 9.05 38.12 -8.97
N PHE A 599 7.75 37.97 -8.70
CA PHE A 599 6.92 36.95 -9.33
C PHE A 599 6.47 37.44 -10.74
N ARG A 600 6.94 36.74 -11.79
CA ARG A 600 6.38 36.87 -13.15
C ARG A 600 5.36 35.73 -13.37
N LEU A 601 4.15 36.13 -13.71
CA LEU A 601 3.09 35.24 -14.19
C LEU A 601 3.44 34.68 -15.58
#